data_de74d3de1510819bbce36ba82fd54a42
#
_entry.id   de74d3de1510819bbce36ba82fd54a42
#
_cell.length_a   1.000
_cell.length_b   1.000
_cell.length_c   1.000
_cell.angle_alpha   90.00
_cell.angle_beta   90.00
_cell.angle_gamma   90.00
#
_symmetry.space_group_name_H-M   'P 1'
#
loop_
_entity.id
_entity.type
_entity.pdbx_description
1 polymer ?
#
loop_
_entity_poly.entity_id
_entity_poly.type
_entity_poly.pdbx_seq_one_letter_code
_entity_poly.pdbx_strand_id
1 'polypeptide(L)'
;MLSTTHASDARIVADRLTYALPDGRELFHDLTLSFGRDRTGLIGPNGSGKTTLVRLLSGELEPTSGTVHREGAVAVLPQDFRPEPEAPLAVVLRIDERLAALRRLEAGEGTAADLEIVGEDWELPERAAVVLARFGLAHLPLDRPVGAVSGGEATRVALAGLALGQPDFLLPDEPTHHLDAASREALYDFVSEWTGGLLCVSHDRALLRRMDRIVELSGLGVRVYGGNWDDYRARRDADDAAAERELASARAALRKAERRAREVRERQARREAQGRRRAAKGGAPKILLTAQKARAEATGARVRAITEREVEEQHGRVADARRRVEERERPRFDVASAGLPAGRTVLELD
;
A
#
# COMPACT_ATOMS: atom_id res chain seq x y z
N MET A 1 -13.10 -16.13 41.84
CA MET A 1 -13.58 -16.55 40.52
C MET A 1 -13.03 -15.53 39.55
N LEU A 2 -11.97 -15.91 38.82
CA LEU A 2 -11.34 -15.04 37.83
C LEU A 2 -12.33 -14.86 36.69
N SER A 3 -12.78 -13.64 36.50
CA SER A 3 -13.57 -13.23 35.34
C SER A 3 -12.71 -13.45 34.08
N THR A 4 -13.00 -14.49 33.33
CA THR A 4 -12.47 -14.68 32.00
C THR A 4 -13.01 -13.54 31.14
N THR A 5 -12.22 -12.48 31.01
CA THR A 5 -12.42 -11.46 29.98
C THR A 5 -12.44 -12.22 28.66
N HIS A 6 -13.59 -12.26 28.02
CA HIS A 6 -13.72 -12.73 26.66
C HIS A 6 -12.69 -11.97 25.84
N ALA A 7 -11.68 -12.67 25.35
CA ALA A 7 -10.83 -12.14 24.30
C ALA A 7 -11.76 -11.82 23.13
N SER A 8 -12.17 -10.55 23.01
CA SER A 8 -13.00 -10.11 21.91
C SER A 8 -12.23 -10.43 20.62
N ASP A 9 -12.90 -11.01 19.63
CA ASP A 9 -12.35 -11.18 18.29
C ASP A 9 -12.22 -9.79 17.64
N ALA A 10 -11.29 -8.99 18.18
CA ALA A 10 -11.04 -7.65 17.68
C ALA A 10 -10.80 -7.71 16.18
N ARG A 11 -11.62 -7.00 15.41
CA ARG A 11 -11.66 -7.10 13.98
C ARG A 11 -12.05 -5.76 13.35
N ILE A 12 -11.30 -5.37 12.31
CA ILE A 12 -11.71 -4.25 11.44
C ILE A 12 -11.96 -4.81 10.06
N VAL A 13 -13.16 -4.56 9.50
CA VAL A 13 -13.54 -5.02 8.17
C VAL A 13 -14.00 -3.83 7.35
N ALA A 14 -13.29 -3.54 6.27
CA ALA A 14 -13.77 -2.67 5.20
C ALA A 14 -14.47 -3.53 4.15
N ASP A 15 -15.76 -3.29 3.90
CA ASP A 15 -16.55 -4.01 2.88
C ASP A 15 -16.95 -3.06 1.77
N ARG A 16 -16.48 -3.35 0.56
CA ARG A 16 -16.72 -2.59 -0.67
C ARG A 16 -16.53 -1.08 -0.50
N LEU A 17 -15.49 -0.73 0.24
CA LEU A 17 -15.17 0.64 0.58
C LEU A 17 -14.74 1.43 -0.66
N THR A 18 -15.48 2.49 -0.95
CA THR A 18 -15.15 3.48 -1.97
C THR A 18 -14.95 4.83 -1.29
N TYR A 19 -13.91 5.53 -1.68
CA TYR A 19 -13.63 6.87 -1.16
C TYR A 19 -13.11 7.79 -2.26
N ALA A 20 -13.81 8.92 -2.44
CA ALA A 20 -13.40 10.00 -3.34
C ALA A 20 -12.89 11.19 -2.53
N LEU A 21 -11.82 11.81 -3.00
CA LEU A 21 -11.28 13.05 -2.45
C LEU A 21 -12.24 14.21 -2.75
N PRO A 22 -12.14 15.35 -2.03
CA PRO A 22 -12.97 16.53 -2.29
C PRO A 22 -12.87 17.10 -3.71
N ASP A 23 -11.77 16.81 -4.42
CA ASP A 23 -11.55 17.18 -5.83
C ASP A 23 -12.26 16.23 -6.82
N GLY A 24 -12.99 15.22 -6.34
CA GLY A 24 -13.70 14.22 -7.13
C GLY A 24 -12.84 13.04 -7.59
N ARG A 25 -11.55 13.02 -7.31
CA ARG A 25 -10.68 11.90 -7.63
C ARG A 25 -10.96 10.72 -6.69
N GLU A 26 -11.29 9.59 -7.27
CA GLU A 26 -11.50 8.34 -6.53
C GLU A 26 -10.15 7.76 -6.09
N LEU A 27 -10.01 7.55 -4.78
CA LEU A 27 -8.80 7.02 -4.17
C LEU A 27 -8.90 5.50 -3.95
N PHE A 28 -10.07 5.04 -3.56
CA PHE A 28 -10.41 3.63 -3.39
C PHE A 28 -11.71 3.30 -4.11
N HIS A 29 -11.74 2.17 -4.80
CA HIS A 29 -12.91 1.64 -5.47
C HIS A 29 -13.15 0.19 -5.05
N ASP A 30 -14.32 -0.08 -4.47
CA ASP A 30 -14.78 -1.42 -4.09
C ASP A 30 -13.73 -2.22 -3.27
N LEU A 31 -13.04 -1.53 -2.35
CA LEU A 31 -11.97 -2.09 -1.55
C LEU A 31 -12.53 -2.95 -0.42
N THR A 32 -12.19 -4.24 -0.42
CA THR A 32 -12.55 -5.15 0.67
C THR A 32 -11.29 -5.66 1.36
N LEU A 33 -11.17 -5.38 2.66
CA LEU A 33 -10.05 -5.77 3.52
C LEU A 33 -10.55 -6.17 4.91
N SER A 34 -9.85 -7.11 5.52
CA SER A 34 -10.11 -7.55 6.90
C SER A 34 -8.79 -7.59 7.68
N PHE A 35 -8.84 -7.03 8.89
CA PHE A 35 -7.74 -7.00 9.84
C PHE A 35 -8.18 -7.69 11.13
N GLY A 36 -7.41 -8.64 11.59
CA GLY A 36 -7.58 -9.36 12.85
C GLY A 36 -6.48 -8.98 13.85
N ARG A 37 -6.12 -9.92 14.73
CA ARG A 37 -5.04 -9.72 15.71
C ARG A 37 -3.63 -9.77 15.14
N ASP A 38 -3.50 -9.96 13.83
CA ASP A 38 -2.19 -9.99 13.16
C ASP A 38 -1.56 -8.59 13.13
N ARG A 39 -0.24 -8.54 13.23
CA ARG A 39 0.53 -7.33 12.96
C ARG A 39 0.66 -7.16 11.45
N THR A 40 -0.01 -6.15 10.93
CA THR A 40 -0.05 -5.85 9.49
C THR A 40 0.78 -4.61 9.19
N GLY A 41 1.74 -4.72 8.27
CA GLY A 41 2.44 -3.56 7.70
C GLY A 41 1.71 -3.06 6.45
N LEU A 42 1.37 -1.77 6.41
CA LEU A 42 0.78 -1.11 5.25
C LEU A 42 1.85 -0.32 4.52
N ILE A 43 2.14 -0.71 3.29
CA ILE A 43 3.14 -0.08 2.45
C ILE A 43 2.52 0.44 1.15
N GLY A 44 3.22 1.32 0.47
CA GLY A 44 2.81 1.85 -0.83
C GLY A 44 3.46 3.19 -1.13
N PRO A 45 3.40 3.68 -2.37
CA PRO A 45 3.94 4.99 -2.74
C PRO A 45 3.33 6.14 -1.93
N ASN A 46 4.04 7.27 -1.87
CA ASN A 46 3.46 8.48 -1.29
C ASN A 46 2.24 8.90 -2.13
N GLY A 47 1.18 9.36 -1.47
CA GLY A 47 -0.08 9.71 -2.13
C GLY A 47 -0.96 8.53 -2.55
N SER A 48 -0.60 7.27 -2.24
CA SER A 48 -1.45 6.11 -2.52
C SER A 48 -2.67 5.99 -1.60
N GLY A 49 -2.79 6.83 -0.58
CA GLY A 49 -3.94 6.84 0.33
C GLY A 49 -3.73 6.06 1.63
N LYS A 50 -2.50 5.70 2.02
CA LYS A 50 -2.23 4.96 3.27
C LYS A 50 -2.84 5.64 4.50
N THR A 51 -2.52 6.92 4.72
CA THR A 51 -3.10 7.74 5.80
C THR A 51 -4.61 7.85 5.70
N THR A 52 -5.14 8.03 4.49
CA THR A 52 -6.59 8.09 4.26
C THR A 52 -7.28 6.78 4.63
N LEU A 53 -6.67 5.64 4.28
CA LEU A 53 -7.17 4.33 4.68
C LEU A 53 -7.17 4.16 6.20
N VAL A 54 -6.10 4.55 6.89
CA VAL A 54 -6.05 4.55 8.37
C VAL A 54 -7.18 5.39 8.97
N ARG A 55 -7.42 6.59 8.45
CA ARG A 55 -8.50 7.49 8.92
C ARG A 55 -9.89 6.95 8.65
N LEU A 56 -10.11 6.26 7.53
CA LEU A 56 -11.36 5.54 7.25
C LEU A 56 -11.54 4.35 8.19
N LEU A 57 -10.48 3.56 8.42
CA LEU A 57 -10.52 2.42 9.32
C LEU A 57 -10.69 2.83 10.78
N SER A 58 -10.19 3.99 11.20
CA SER A 58 -10.40 4.52 12.55
C SER A 58 -11.80 5.16 12.77
N GLY A 59 -12.48 5.55 11.70
CA GLY A 59 -13.74 6.28 11.75
C GLY A 59 -13.57 7.80 11.82
N GLU A 60 -12.38 8.31 11.60
CA GLU A 60 -12.12 9.74 11.48
C GLU A 60 -12.66 10.31 10.15
N LEU A 61 -12.72 9.46 9.11
CA LEU A 61 -13.35 9.77 7.83
C LEU A 61 -14.47 8.79 7.53
N GLU A 62 -15.51 9.30 6.88
CA GLU A 62 -16.61 8.47 6.37
C GLU A 62 -16.34 8.06 4.92
N PRO A 63 -16.60 6.80 4.53
CA PRO A 63 -16.48 6.38 3.15
C PRO A 63 -17.55 7.01 2.26
N THR A 64 -17.27 7.20 0.97
CA THR A 64 -18.25 7.64 -0.03
C THR A 64 -19.32 6.58 -0.24
N SER A 65 -18.95 5.30 -0.23
CA SER A 65 -19.84 4.14 -0.22
C SER A 65 -19.14 2.92 0.38
N GLY A 66 -19.90 1.86 0.68
CA GLY A 66 -19.42 0.73 1.45
C GLY A 66 -19.47 0.98 2.95
N THR A 67 -18.88 0.08 3.75
CA THR A 67 -18.93 0.16 5.21
C THR A 67 -17.60 -0.23 5.85
N VAL A 68 -17.34 0.31 7.04
CA VAL A 68 -16.24 -0.13 7.92
C VAL A 68 -16.84 -0.59 9.25
N HIS A 69 -16.72 -1.88 9.52
CA HIS A 69 -17.11 -2.49 10.79
C HIS A 69 -15.89 -2.58 11.70
N ARG A 70 -16.07 -2.15 12.97
CA ARG A 70 -15.03 -2.14 14.00
C ARG A 70 -15.54 -2.90 15.22
N GLU A 71 -14.83 -3.92 15.61
CA GLU A 71 -15.10 -4.69 16.83
C GLU A 71 -13.93 -4.46 17.79
N GLY A 72 -14.22 -3.83 18.95
CA GLY A 72 -13.23 -3.45 19.94
C GLY A 72 -12.77 -1.98 19.86
N ALA A 73 -11.96 -1.59 20.83
CA ALA A 73 -11.41 -0.24 20.95
C ALA A 73 -10.26 -0.02 19.94
N VAL A 74 -10.37 1.03 19.12
CA VAL A 74 -9.35 1.40 18.11
C VAL A 74 -8.62 2.65 18.58
N ALA A 75 -7.29 2.60 18.58
CA ALA A 75 -6.43 3.77 18.84
C ALA A 75 -5.54 4.10 17.63
N VAL A 76 -5.39 5.38 17.37
CA VAL A 76 -4.55 5.90 16.28
C VAL A 76 -3.36 6.65 16.85
N LEU A 77 -2.18 6.43 16.27
CA LEU A 77 -1.04 7.33 16.39
C LEU A 77 -0.82 8.01 15.03
N PRO A 78 -1.20 9.28 14.89
CA PRO A 78 -1.09 9.99 13.61
C PRO A 78 0.36 10.30 13.28
N GLN A 79 0.68 10.42 11.98
CA GLN A 79 2.01 10.77 11.48
C GLN A 79 2.52 12.09 12.05
N ASP A 80 1.66 13.11 12.08
CA ASP A 80 1.96 14.45 12.63
C ASP A 80 1.44 14.55 14.07
N PHE A 81 1.94 13.67 14.95
CA PHE A 81 1.63 13.77 16.36
C PHE A 81 2.29 15.00 16.97
N ARG A 82 1.51 16.07 17.14
CA ARG A 82 1.96 17.37 17.72
C ARG A 82 1.02 17.75 18.83
N PRO A 83 1.26 17.30 20.07
CA PRO A 83 0.50 17.74 21.21
C PRO A 83 0.77 19.22 21.48
N GLU A 84 -0.16 19.90 22.13
CA GLU A 84 0.02 21.29 22.56
C GLU A 84 1.25 21.39 23.48
N PRO A 85 2.21 22.31 23.24
CA PRO A 85 3.47 22.36 23.98
C PRO A 85 3.31 22.48 25.49
N GLU A 86 2.26 23.16 25.95
CA GLU A 86 1.94 23.36 27.37
C GLU A 86 1.20 22.19 28.00
N ALA A 87 0.72 21.23 27.19
CA ALA A 87 -0.01 20.08 27.70
C ALA A 87 0.89 19.22 28.61
N PRO A 88 0.43 18.82 29.82
CA PRO A 88 1.14 17.88 30.66
C PRO A 88 1.31 16.51 29.97
N LEU A 89 2.37 15.77 30.30
CA LEU A 89 2.56 14.41 29.79
C LEU A 89 1.40 13.49 30.13
N ALA A 90 0.68 13.70 31.24
CA ALA A 90 -0.53 12.96 31.60
C ALA A 90 -1.62 13.06 30.51
N VAL A 91 -1.76 14.20 29.84
CA VAL A 91 -2.70 14.43 28.73
C VAL A 91 -2.27 13.61 27.51
N VAL A 92 -0.97 13.58 27.18
CA VAL A 92 -0.42 12.79 26.08
C VAL A 92 -0.59 11.30 26.35
N LEU A 93 -0.45 10.87 27.59
CA LEU A 93 -0.73 9.51 28.06
C LEU A 93 -2.23 9.16 28.09
N ARG A 94 -3.12 10.16 27.94
CA ARG A 94 -4.58 10.03 28.04
C ARG A 94 -5.06 9.50 29.40
N ILE A 95 -4.39 9.94 30.47
CA ILE A 95 -4.68 9.53 31.84
C ILE A 95 -4.98 10.72 32.78
N ASP A 96 -4.89 11.92 32.28
CA ASP A 96 -5.02 13.18 33.04
C ASP A 96 -6.34 13.26 33.82
N GLU A 97 -7.47 12.96 33.19
CA GLU A 97 -8.78 12.98 33.83
C GLU A 97 -8.90 11.95 34.95
N ARG A 98 -8.46 10.70 34.70
CA ARG A 98 -8.46 9.63 35.72
C ARG A 98 -7.51 9.94 36.85
N LEU A 99 -6.34 10.47 36.55
CA LEU A 99 -5.32 10.84 37.54
C LEU A 99 -5.83 12.00 38.41
N ALA A 100 -6.54 12.99 37.83
CA ALA A 100 -7.15 14.08 38.57
C ALA A 100 -8.29 13.58 39.47
N ALA A 101 -9.13 12.67 38.97
CA ALA A 101 -10.19 12.04 39.78
C ALA A 101 -9.62 11.26 40.96
N LEU A 102 -8.59 10.43 40.74
CA LEU A 102 -7.87 9.71 41.80
C LEU A 102 -7.36 10.65 42.89
N ARG A 103 -6.68 11.73 42.48
CA ARG A 103 -6.14 12.72 43.46
C ARG A 103 -7.24 13.37 44.29
N ARG A 104 -8.42 13.67 43.70
CA ARG A 104 -9.56 14.22 44.47
C ARG A 104 -10.13 13.19 45.44
N LEU A 105 -10.23 11.94 45.02
CA LEU A 105 -10.67 10.84 45.91
C LEU A 105 -9.71 10.61 47.09
N GLU A 106 -8.40 10.60 46.86
CA GLU A 106 -7.35 10.48 47.85
C GLU A 106 -7.35 11.65 48.84
N ALA A 107 -7.64 12.85 48.38
CA ALA A 107 -7.76 14.04 49.22
C ALA A 107 -9.06 14.10 50.04
N GLY A 108 -10.00 13.16 49.83
CA GLY A 108 -11.30 13.19 50.50
C GLY A 108 -12.30 14.21 49.87
N GLU A 109 -11.94 14.78 48.71
CA GLU A 109 -12.75 15.78 47.97
C GLU A 109 -13.48 15.15 46.77
N GLY A 110 -13.36 13.83 46.61
CA GLY A 110 -13.91 13.09 45.48
C GLY A 110 -15.43 13.00 45.47
N THR A 111 -16.01 12.93 44.29
CA THR A 111 -17.44 12.80 44.02
C THR A 111 -17.80 11.40 43.50
N ALA A 112 -19.09 11.09 43.38
CA ALA A 112 -19.55 9.88 42.71
C ALA A 112 -19.09 9.78 41.24
N ALA A 113 -19.02 10.92 40.55
CA ALA A 113 -18.49 10.99 39.18
C ALA A 113 -17.03 10.64 39.13
N ASP A 114 -16.22 11.02 40.12
CA ASP A 114 -14.80 10.64 40.17
C ASP A 114 -14.62 9.13 40.36
N LEU A 115 -15.50 8.50 41.14
CA LEU A 115 -15.53 7.03 41.29
C LEU A 115 -15.85 6.33 39.94
N GLU A 116 -16.77 6.87 39.17
CA GLU A 116 -17.10 6.35 37.84
C GLU A 116 -15.94 6.54 36.83
N ILE A 117 -15.26 7.68 36.87
CA ILE A 117 -14.09 7.99 36.02
C ILE A 117 -12.93 7.04 36.33
N VAL A 118 -12.63 6.78 37.59
CA VAL A 118 -11.57 5.89 38.02
C VAL A 118 -11.94 4.42 37.76
N GLY A 119 -13.21 4.06 38.00
CA GLY A 119 -13.69 2.68 37.85
C GLY A 119 -12.88 1.70 38.73
N GLU A 120 -12.31 0.69 38.09
CA GLU A 120 -11.48 -0.31 38.76
C GLU A 120 -9.96 0.01 38.72
N ASP A 121 -9.57 1.14 38.10
CA ASP A 121 -8.17 1.46 37.77
C ASP A 121 -7.47 2.27 38.88
N TRP A 122 -7.55 1.81 40.12
CA TRP A 122 -6.93 2.45 41.28
C TRP A 122 -5.40 2.46 41.25
N GLU A 123 -4.78 1.49 40.54
CA GLU A 123 -3.34 1.35 40.39
C GLU A 123 -2.79 2.05 39.16
N LEU A 124 -3.57 3.00 38.59
CA LEU A 124 -3.15 3.74 37.38
C LEU A 124 -1.80 4.46 37.54
N PRO A 125 -1.46 5.12 38.65
CA PRO A 125 -0.16 5.78 38.80
C PRO A 125 1.01 4.80 38.77
N GLU A 126 0.88 3.64 39.41
CA GLU A 126 1.89 2.60 39.47
C GLU A 126 2.05 1.96 38.07
N ARG A 127 0.97 1.65 37.41
CA ARG A 127 0.99 1.12 36.04
C ARG A 127 1.63 2.13 35.08
N ALA A 128 1.29 3.40 35.19
CA ALA A 128 1.88 4.46 34.40
C ALA A 128 3.40 4.55 34.60
N ALA A 129 3.85 4.47 35.87
CA ALA A 129 5.28 4.47 36.19
C ALA A 129 6.01 3.25 35.59
N VAL A 130 5.43 2.04 35.67
CA VAL A 130 6.00 0.82 35.07
C VAL A 130 6.10 0.95 33.55
N VAL A 131 5.04 1.42 32.89
CA VAL A 131 5.03 1.59 31.44
C VAL A 131 6.03 2.67 31.01
N LEU A 132 6.07 3.82 31.68
CA LEU A 132 7.06 4.86 31.40
C LEU A 132 8.49 4.37 31.55
N ALA A 133 8.78 3.60 32.61
CA ALA A 133 10.09 2.99 32.80
C ALA A 133 10.49 2.07 31.64
N ARG A 134 9.57 1.29 31.13
CA ARG A 134 9.76 0.43 29.96
C ARG A 134 10.13 1.20 28.69
N PHE A 135 9.58 2.41 28.52
CA PHE A 135 9.93 3.29 27.41
C PHE A 135 11.16 4.19 27.71
N GLY A 136 11.87 3.97 28.84
CA GLY A 136 13.02 4.77 29.24
C GLY A 136 12.65 6.18 29.69
N LEU A 137 11.42 6.39 30.17
CA LEU A 137 10.85 7.68 30.53
C LEU A 137 10.57 7.83 32.04
N ALA A 138 11.09 6.93 32.87
CA ALA A 138 10.87 6.91 34.34
C ALA A 138 11.32 8.22 35.04
N HIS A 139 12.18 9.01 34.41
CA HIS A 139 12.70 10.27 34.92
C HIS A 139 11.76 11.45 34.66
N LEU A 140 10.70 11.27 33.87
CA LEU A 140 9.78 12.33 33.48
C LEU A 140 8.57 12.40 34.41
N PRO A 141 8.35 13.51 35.14
CA PRO A 141 7.13 13.68 35.93
C PRO A 141 5.93 13.92 35.02
N LEU A 142 4.74 13.41 35.42
CA LEU A 142 3.51 13.43 34.63
C LEU A 142 2.94 14.84 34.38
N ASP A 143 3.26 15.79 35.22
CA ASP A 143 2.87 17.21 35.12
C ASP A 143 3.79 18.05 34.21
N ARG A 144 4.92 17.45 33.75
CA ARG A 144 5.85 18.14 32.86
C ARG A 144 5.20 18.49 31.53
N PRO A 145 5.33 19.74 31.04
CA PRO A 145 4.85 20.14 29.70
C PRO A 145 5.54 19.35 28.60
N VAL A 146 4.79 18.91 27.60
CA VAL A 146 5.34 18.12 26.47
C VAL A 146 6.35 18.92 25.64
N GLY A 147 6.20 20.24 25.56
CA GLY A 147 7.18 21.11 24.90
C GLY A 147 8.55 21.17 25.57
N ALA A 148 8.68 20.67 26.82
CA ALA A 148 9.93 20.59 27.56
C ALA A 148 10.65 19.23 27.40
N VAL A 149 10.15 18.33 26.54
CA VAL A 149 10.78 17.05 26.20
C VAL A 149 11.17 17.03 24.73
N SER A 150 12.10 16.15 24.35
CA SER A 150 12.47 15.96 22.94
C SER A 150 11.33 15.34 22.13
N GLY A 151 11.32 15.54 20.81
CA GLY A 151 10.30 14.94 19.94
C GLY A 151 10.28 13.41 20.03
N GLY A 152 11.43 12.75 20.20
CA GLY A 152 11.53 11.32 20.43
C GLY A 152 10.92 10.89 21.76
N GLU A 153 11.13 11.65 22.84
CA GLU A 153 10.49 11.41 24.14
C GLU A 153 8.97 11.61 24.03
N ALA A 154 8.50 12.67 23.38
CA ALA A 154 7.07 12.91 23.18
C ALA A 154 6.37 11.75 22.45
N THR A 155 7.02 11.21 21.40
CA THR A 155 6.51 10.02 20.68
C THR A 155 6.50 8.78 21.57
N ARG A 156 7.56 8.55 22.39
CA ARG A 156 7.59 7.44 23.35
C ARG A 156 6.52 7.58 24.44
N VAL A 157 6.24 8.80 24.91
CA VAL A 157 5.13 9.07 25.82
C VAL A 157 3.79 8.72 25.17
N ALA A 158 3.57 9.07 23.90
CA ALA A 158 2.37 8.70 23.18
C ALA A 158 2.21 7.18 23.05
N LEU A 159 3.30 6.47 22.72
CA LEU A 159 3.32 5.00 22.68
C LEU A 159 3.03 4.38 24.06
N ALA A 160 3.58 4.97 25.12
CA ALA A 160 3.29 4.56 26.50
C ALA A 160 1.80 4.76 26.84
N GLY A 161 1.18 5.86 26.40
CA GLY A 161 -0.25 6.10 26.54
C GLY A 161 -1.11 5.05 25.81
N LEU A 162 -0.70 4.66 24.60
CA LEU A 162 -1.36 3.57 23.88
C LEU A 162 -1.22 2.22 24.59
N ALA A 163 -0.03 1.96 25.15
CA ALA A 163 0.20 0.75 25.97
C ALA A 163 -0.66 0.72 27.24
N LEU A 164 -0.83 1.87 27.90
CA LEU A 164 -1.68 2.00 29.08
C LEU A 164 -3.17 1.81 28.77
N GLY A 165 -3.61 2.37 27.65
CA GLY A 165 -5.01 2.28 27.20
C GLY A 165 -5.42 0.90 26.73
N GLN A 166 -4.47 0.02 26.42
CA GLN A 166 -4.68 -1.36 25.94
C GLN A 166 -5.80 -1.48 24.88
N PRO A 167 -5.76 -0.69 23.79
CA PRO A 167 -6.77 -0.81 22.76
C PRO A 167 -6.72 -2.20 22.10
N ASP A 168 -7.87 -2.68 21.64
CA ASP A 168 -7.94 -3.94 20.90
C ASP A 168 -7.23 -3.85 19.55
N PHE A 169 -7.21 -2.65 18.96
CA PHE A 169 -6.59 -2.35 17.67
C PHE A 169 -5.76 -1.09 17.71
N LEU A 170 -4.56 -1.14 17.15
CA LEU A 170 -3.63 -0.02 17.05
C LEU A 170 -3.33 0.33 15.58
N LEU A 171 -3.46 1.60 15.23
CA LEU A 171 -3.25 2.13 13.88
C LEU A 171 -2.16 3.22 13.89
N PRO A 172 -0.85 2.88 13.97
CA PRO A 172 0.22 3.87 13.87
C PRO A 172 0.52 4.21 12.41
N ASP A 173 0.53 5.52 12.12
CA ASP A 173 0.89 6.06 10.82
C ASP A 173 2.30 6.67 10.88
N GLU A 174 3.27 6.04 10.20
CA GLU A 174 4.70 6.39 10.14
C GLU A 174 5.34 6.67 11.52
N PRO A 175 5.19 5.77 12.51
CA PRO A 175 5.62 6.03 13.89
C PRO A 175 7.14 6.13 14.06
N THR A 176 7.93 5.78 13.05
CA THR A 176 9.40 5.86 13.06
C THR A 176 9.93 7.23 12.67
N HIS A 177 9.08 8.15 12.18
CA HIS A 177 9.47 9.49 11.82
C HIS A 177 9.96 10.27 13.07
N HIS A 178 11.06 10.98 12.91
CA HIS A 178 11.68 11.80 13.95
C HIS A 178 12.19 11.05 15.20
N LEU A 179 12.21 9.70 15.19
CA LEU A 179 12.77 8.91 16.27
C LEU A 179 14.29 8.77 16.14
N ASP A 180 15.00 8.97 17.26
CA ASP A 180 16.39 8.56 17.41
C ASP A 180 16.51 7.02 17.49
N ALA A 181 17.72 6.51 17.51
CA ALA A 181 17.97 5.06 17.50
C ALA A 181 17.37 4.36 18.73
N ALA A 182 17.47 4.96 19.93
CA ALA A 182 16.95 4.38 21.17
C ALA A 182 15.41 4.32 21.17
N SER A 183 14.76 5.41 20.73
CA SER A 183 13.30 5.47 20.60
C SER A 183 12.76 4.49 19.55
N ARG A 184 13.54 4.26 18.50
CA ARG A 184 13.19 3.31 17.44
C ARG A 184 13.25 1.86 17.95
N GLU A 185 14.26 1.50 18.72
CA GLU A 185 14.33 0.17 19.36
C GLU A 185 13.18 -0.04 20.34
N ALA A 186 12.85 0.96 21.18
CA ALA A 186 11.70 0.87 22.09
C ALA A 186 10.37 0.67 21.33
N LEU A 187 10.19 1.32 20.18
CA LEU A 187 9.03 1.09 19.29
C LEU A 187 9.03 -0.35 18.74
N TYR A 188 10.19 -0.85 18.32
CA TYR A 188 10.31 -2.20 17.77
C TYR A 188 9.96 -3.26 18.82
N ASP A 189 10.45 -3.11 20.05
CA ASP A 189 10.12 -4.00 21.15
C ASP A 189 8.63 -3.95 21.48
N PHE A 190 8.07 -2.73 21.57
CA PHE A 190 6.64 -2.54 21.79
C PHE A 190 5.78 -3.25 20.73
N VAL A 191 6.10 -3.08 19.43
CA VAL A 191 5.38 -3.73 18.34
C VAL A 191 5.54 -5.25 18.38
N SER A 192 6.73 -5.75 18.73
CA SER A 192 6.99 -7.20 18.82
C SER A 192 6.19 -7.88 19.92
N GLU A 193 5.94 -7.18 21.03
CA GLU A 193 5.20 -7.67 22.19
C GLU A 193 3.69 -7.37 22.10
N TRP A 194 3.27 -6.60 21.11
CA TRP A 194 1.86 -6.25 20.94
C TRP A 194 1.01 -7.47 20.60
N THR A 195 -0.04 -7.70 21.40
CA THR A 195 -0.92 -8.89 21.30
C THR A 195 -2.28 -8.59 20.69
N GLY A 196 -2.65 -7.30 20.56
CA GLY A 196 -3.85 -6.84 19.85
C GLY A 196 -3.68 -6.83 18.34
N GLY A 197 -4.69 -6.38 17.62
CA GLY A 197 -4.57 -6.09 16.20
C GLY A 197 -3.67 -4.88 15.94
N LEU A 198 -2.86 -4.94 14.89
CA LEU A 198 -1.97 -3.84 14.50
C LEU A 198 -2.02 -3.63 12.99
N LEU A 199 -2.27 -2.38 12.55
CA LEU A 199 -2.03 -1.96 11.19
C LEU A 199 -1.08 -0.75 11.20
N CYS A 200 0.18 -0.98 10.86
CA CYS A 200 1.22 0.03 10.90
C CYS A 200 1.59 0.49 9.48
N VAL A 201 1.38 1.75 9.19
CA VAL A 201 1.95 2.39 7.99
C VAL A 201 3.41 2.67 8.27
N SER A 202 4.32 2.13 7.46
CA SER A 202 5.74 2.44 7.61
C SER A 202 6.55 2.17 6.35
N HIS A 203 7.65 2.91 6.21
CA HIS A 203 8.72 2.65 5.25
C HIS A 203 9.96 2.03 5.92
N ASP A 204 9.93 1.84 7.23
CA ASP A 204 11.02 1.26 8.00
C ASP A 204 11.05 -0.27 7.87
N ARG A 205 12.09 -0.77 7.19
CA ARG A 205 12.25 -2.20 6.91
C ARG A 205 12.45 -3.03 8.18
N ALA A 206 13.09 -2.46 9.21
CA ALA A 206 13.32 -3.18 10.47
C ALA A 206 12.00 -3.35 11.23
N LEU A 207 11.12 -2.36 11.19
CA LEU A 207 9.76 -2.45 11.72
C LEU A 207 8.91 -3.45 10.91
N LEU A 208 8.96 -3.37 9.58
CA LEU A 208 8.18 -4.25 8.69
C LEU A 208 8.61 -5.73 8.77
N ARG A 209 9.84 -6.05 9.20
CA ARG A 209 10.28 -7.42 9.50
C ARG A 209 9.61 -8.02 10.74
N ARG A 210 8.99 -7.19 11.57
CA ARG A 210 8.26 -7.63 12.77
C ARG A 210 6.76 -7.87 12.53
N MET A 211 6.33 -7.66 11.29
CA MET A 211 4.94 -7.88 10.88
C MET A 211 4.67 -9.33 10.50
N ASP A 212 3.43 -9.77 10.67
CA ASP A 212 2.97 -11.11 10.31
C ASP A 212 2.48 -11.16 8.86
N ARG A 213 2.09 -10.00 8.31
CA ARG A 213 1.71 -9.82 6.91
C ARG A 213 1.96 -8.40 6.43
N ILE A 214 2.08 -8.24 5.10
CA ILE A 214 2.24 -6.95 4.44
C ILE A 214 1.05 -6.71 3.52
N VAL A 215 0.47 -5.52 3.59
CA VAL A 215 -0.54 -5.01 2.67
C VAL A 215 0.10 -3.92 1.81
N GLU A 216 0.16 -4.15 0.51
CA GLU A 216 0.67 -3.19 -0.47
C GLU A 216 -0.49 -2.44 -1.10
N LEU A 217 -0.51 -1.13 -0.93
CA LEU A 217 -1.45 -0.21 -1.57
C LEU A 217 -0.78 0.44 -2.78
N SER A 218 -1.29 0.20 -3.97
CA SER A 218 -0.71 0.69 -5.22
C SER A 218 -1.79 1.22 -6.17
N GLY A 219 -1.38 1.82 -7.29
CA GLY A 219 -2.31 2.22 -8.35
C GLY A 219 -3.05 1.06 -9.03
N LEU A 220 -2.64 -0.18 -8.77
CA LEU A 220 -3.29 -1.41 -9.23
C LEU A 220 -4.30 -1.97 -8.21
N GLY A 221 -4.53 -1.25 -7.10
CA GLY A 221 -5.34 -1.71 -5.99
C GLY A 221 -4.51 -2.22 -4.82
N VAL A 222 -5.10 -3.10 -4.02
CA VAL A 222 -4.51 -3.64 -2.80
C VAL A 222 -4.09 -5.09 -3.00
N ARG A 223 -2.90 -5.43 -2.51
CA ARG A 223 -2.41 -6.80 -2.45
C ARG A 223 -1.99 -7.16 -1.04
N VAL A 224 -2.33 -8.36 -0.61
CA VAL A 224 -1.98 -8.87 0.72
C VAL A 224 -0.95 -9.99 0.57
N TYR A 225 0.15 -9.86 1.29
CA TYR A 225 1.23 -10.84 1.33
C TYR A 225 1.35 -11.38 2.76
N GLY A 226 1.24 -12.68 2.94
CA GLY A 226 1.55 -13.33 4.21
C GLY A 226 3.06 -13.37 4.45
N GLY A 227 3.47 -13.24 5.71
CA GLY A 227 4.87 -13.11 6.11
C GLY A 227 5.33 -11.66 6.23
N ASN A 228 6.58 -11.49 6.61
CA ASN A 228 7.19 -10.20 6.91
C ASN A 228 7.74 -9.49 5.66
N TRP A 229 8.51 -8.42 5.87
CA TRP A 229 9.16 -7.65 4.79
C TRP A 229 10.02 -8.50 3.86
N ASP A 230 10.78 -9.45 4.40
CA ASP A 230 11.71 -10.24 3.59
C ASP A 230 10.94 -11.24 2.71
N ASP A 231 9.84 -11.83 3.23
CA ASP A 231 8.93 -12.67 2.46
C ASP A 231 8.22 -11.88 1.35
N TYR A 232 7.75 -10.67 1.67
CA TYR A 232 7.17 -9.74 0.69
C TYR A 232 8.17 -9.44 -0.43
N ARG A 233 9.40 -9.05 -0.08
CA ARG A 233 10.45 -8.74 -1.06
C ARG A 233 10.77 -9.92 -1.97
N ALA A 234 10.94 -11.10 -1.40
CA ALA A 234 11.21 -12.31 -2.18
C ALA A 234 10.11 -12.61 -3.21
N ARG A 235 8.83 -12.48 -2.80
CA ARG A 235 7.68 -12.66 -3.70
C ARG A 235 7.60 -11.57 -4.76
N ARG A 236 7.82 -10.33 -4.36
CA ARG A 236 7.81 -9.19 -5.28
C ARG A 236 8.90 -9.32 -6.35
N ASP A 237 10.13 -9.64 -5.94
CA ASP A 237 11.26 -9.85 -6.86
C ASP A 237 11.03 -11.04 -7.81
N ALA A 238 10.40 -12.13 -7.34
CA ALA A 238 10.01 -13.26 -8.17
C ALA A 238 8.93 -12.89 -9.20
N ASP A 239 7.95 -12.11 -8.80
CA ASP A 239 6.88 -11.62 -9.67
C ASP A 239 7.41 -10.67 -10.74
N ASP A 240 8.32 -9.77 -10.38
CA ASP A 240 8.95 -8.82 -11.30
C ASP A 240 9.83 -9.57 -12.33
N ALA A 241 10.64 -10.52 -11.87
CA ALA A 241 11.41 -11.39 -12.75
C ALA A 241 10.52 -12.26 -13.66
N ALA A 242 9.34 -12.66 -13.23
CA ALA A 242 8.38 -13.38 -14.08
C ALA A 242 7.79 -12.48 -15.17
N ALA A 243 7.42 -11.24 -14.83
CA ALA A 243 6.92 -10.26 -15.81
C ALA A 243 7.97 -9.88 -16.86
N GLU A 244 9.23 -9.68 -16.44
CA GLU A 244 10.34 -9.43 -17.37
C GLU A 244 10.58 -10.61 -18.33
N ARG A 245 10.54 -11.85 -17.81
CA ARG A 245 10.66 -13.05 -18.64
C ARG A 245 9.52 -13.18 -19.63
N GLU A 246 8.28 -12.88 -19.23
CA GLU A 246 7.12 -12.87 -20.13
C GLU A 246 7.31 -11.84 -21.25
N LEU A 247 7.75 -10.62 -20.93
CA LEU A 247 8.03 -9.57 -21.91
C LEU A 247 9.16 -9.99 -22.87
N ALA A 248 10.24 -10.57 -22.37
CA ALA A 248 11.33 -11.05 -23.18
C ALA A 248 10.87 -12.17 -24.15
N SER A 249 10.04 -13.10 -23.67
CA SER A 249 9.44 -14.17 -24.47
C SER A 249 8.51 -13.63 -25.56
N ALA A 250 7.62 -12.68 -25.22
CA ALA A 250 6.73 -12.04 -26.18
C ALA A 250 7.51 -11.29 -27.27
N ARG A 251 8.57 -10.56 -26.89
CA ARG A 251 9.46 -9.90 -27.87
C ARG A 251 10.19 -10.90 -28.78
N ALA A 252 10.61 -12.05 -28.26
CA ALA A 252 11.23 -13.09 -29.07
C ALA A 252 10.24 -13.71 -30.07
N ALA A 253 9.01 -13.98 -29.64
CA ALA A 253 7.94 -14.47 -30.50
C ALA A 253 7.59 -13.48 -31.62
N LEU A 254 7.49 -12.18 -31.32
CA LEU A 254 7.29 -11.13 -32.32
C LEU A 254 8.40 -11.12 -33.37
N ARG A 255 9.65 -11.10 -32.95
CA ARG A 255 10.80 -11.15 -33.89
C ARG A 255 10.77 -12.38 -34.80
N LYS A 256 10.32 -13.53 -34.28
CA LYS A 256 10.14 -14.77 -35.08
C LYS A 256 9.01 -14.63 -36.09
N ALA A 257 7.86 -14.07 -35.70
CA ALA A 257 6.72 -13.83 -36.58
C ALA A 257 7.08 -12.85 -37.71
N GLU A 258 7.73 -11.74 -37.38
CA GLU A 258 8.21 -10.75 -38.37
C GLU A 258 9.20 -11.36 -39.38
N ARG A 259 10.15 -12.17 -38.89
CA ARG A 259 11.11 -12.88 -39.79
C ARG A 259 10.37 -13.80 -40.73
N ARG A 260 9.41 -14.59 -40.22
CA ARG A 260 8.59 -15.48 -41.03
C ARG A 260 7.76 -14.71 -42.09
N ALA A 261 7.16 -13.59 -41.70
CA ALA A 261 6.43 -12.74 -42.60
C ALA A 261 7.31 -12.17 -43.73
N ARG A 262 8.57 -11.75 -43.43
CA ARG A 262 9.56 -11.31 -44.43
C ARG A 262 9.92 -12.44 -45.40
N GLU A 263 10.22 -13.64 -44.87
CA GLU A 263 10.55 -14.81 -45.71
C GLU A 263 9.39 -15.16 -46.69
N VAL A 264 8.16 -15.12 -46.18
CA VAL A 264 6.96 -15.36 -47.03
C VAL A 264 6.86 -14.31 -48.15
N ARG A 265 7.01 -13.02 -47.81
CA ARG A 265 7.01 -11.92 -48.79
C ARG A 265 8.09 -12.08 -49.86
N GLU A 266 9.32 -12.39 -49.44
CA GLU A 266 10.45 -12.60 -50.36
C GLU A 266 10.24 -13.82 -51.27
N ARG A 267 9.77 -14.95 -50.73
CA ARG A 267 9.44 -16.14 -51.52
C ARG A 267 8.37 -15.86 -52.57
N GLN A 268 7.35 -15.09 -52.17
CA GLN A 268 6.29 -14.69 -53.10
C GLN A 268 6.79 -13.77 -54.20
N ALA A 269 7.57 -12.72 -53.84
CA ALA A 269 8.18 -11.80 -54.81
C ALA A 269 9.06 -12.55 -55.81
N ARG A 270 9.85 -13.52 -55.38
CA ARG A 270 10.67 -14.38 -56.26
C ARG A 270 9.81 -15.22 -57.20
N ARG A 271 8.69 -15.83 -56.71
CA ARG A 271 7.75 -16.59 -57.57
C ARG A 271 7.06 -15.72 -58.57
N GLU A 272 6.62 -14.51 -58.22
CA GLU A 272 6.00 -13.55 -59.13
C GLU A 272 6.97 -13.07 -60.20
N ALA A 273 8.24 -12.79 -59.86
CA ALA A 273 9.29 -12.42 -60.79
C ALA A 273 9.59 -13.56 -61.79
N GLN A 274 9.64 -14.81 -61.28
CA GLN A 274 9.87 -15.98 -62.09
C GLN A 274 8.70 -16.26 -63.03
N GLY A 275 7.45 -16.09 -62.54
CA GLY A 275 6.21 -16.19 -63.34
C GLY A 275 6.17 -15.16 -64.47
N ARG A 276 6.53 -13.89 -64.16
CA ARG A 276 6.64 -12.84 -65.20
C ARG A 276 7.66 -13.16 -66.28
N ARG A 277 8.84 -13.68 -65.90
CA ARG A 277 9.89 -14.09 -66.83
C ARG A 277 9.46 -15.26 -67.72
N ARG A 278 8.67 -16.23 -67.19
CA ARG A 278 8.14 -17.36 -67.97
C ARG A 278 7.04 -16.90 -68.94
N ALA A 279 6.13 -16.02 -68.51
CA ALA A 279 5.08 -15.47 -69.34
C ALA A 279 5.66 -14.66 -70.54
N ALA A 280 6.79 -13.95 -70.34
CA ALA A 280 7.48 -13.19 -71.37
C ALA A 280 8.15 -14.08 -72.44
N LYS A 281 8.45 -15.39 -72.15
CA LYS A 281 9.08 -16.32 -73.09
C LYS A 281 8.13 -17.01 -74.05
N GLY A 282 6.77 -16.84 -73.91
CA GLY A 282 5.75 -17.34 -74.78
C GLY A 282 5.67 -18.90 -74.83
N GLY A 283 4.47 -19.43 -74.99
CA GLY A 283 4.31 -20.90 -75.20
C GLY A 283 3.07 -21.55 -74.57
N ALA A 284 2.21 -20.84 -73.83
CA ALA A 284 0.99 -21.37 -73.28
C ALA A 284 -0.25 -20.54 -73.67
N PRO A 285 -1.48 -21.12 -73.78
CA PRO A 285 -2.69 -20.38 -74.08
C PRO A 285 -2.98 -19.33 -73.01
N LYS A 286 -3.25 -18.07 -73.40
CA LYS A 286 -3.46 -16.92 -72.49
C LYS A 286 -4.49 -17.21 -71.36
N ILE A 287 -5.56 -17.95 -71.65
CA ILE A 287 -6.64 -18.28 -70.70
C ILE A 287 -6.13 -19.15 -69.53
N LEU A 288 -5.28 -20.16 -69.79
CA LEU A 288 -4.68 -21.04 -68.79
C LEU A 288 -3.68 -20.27 -67.90
N LEU A 289 -2.88 -19.40 -68.47
CA LEU A 289 -1.95 -18.54 -67.78
C LEU A 289 -2.66 -17.54 -66.85
N THR A 290 -3.79 -16.96 -67.29
CA THR A 290 -4.59 -16.04 -66.48
C THR A 290 -5.24 -16.75 -65.30
N ALA A 291 -5.82 -17.96 -65.48
CA ALA A 291 -6.43 -18.73 -64.41
C ALA A 291 -5.40 -19.25 -63.36
N GLN A 292 -4.21 -19.67 -63.80
CA GLN A 292 -3.10 -20.05 -62.89
C GLN A 292 -2.57 -18.85 -62.11
N LYS A 293 -2.44 -17.67 -62.76
CA LYS A 293 -2.01 -16.43 -62.10
C LYS A 293 -3.01 -16.00 -61.03
N ALA A 294 -4.33 -15.99 -61.33
CA ALA A 294 -5.36 -15.63 -60.36
C ALA A 294 -5.37 -16.57 -59.12
N ARG A 295 -5.22 -17.89 -59.31
CA ARG A 295 -5.14 -18.85 -58.22
C ARG A 295 -3.87 -18.64 -57.35
N ALA A 296 -2.73 -18.37 -57.98
CA ALA A 296 -1.48 -18.12 -57.29
C ALA A 296 -1.55 -16.78 -56.49
N GLU A 297 -2.16 -15.74 -57.05
CA GLU A 297 -2.38 -14.45 -56.38
C GLU A 297 -3.35 -14.60 -55.18
N ALA A 298 -4.45 -15.34 -55.33
CA ALA A 298 -5.40 -15.59 -54.25
C ALA A 298 -4.76 -16.40 -53.08
N THR A 299 -3.95 -17.42 -53.42
CA THR A 299 -3.23 -18.19 -52.39
C THR A 299 -2.18 -17.35 -51.70
N GLY A 300 -1.44 -16.53 -52.45
CA GLY A 300 -0.43 -15.61 -51.90
C GLY A 300 -1.06 -14.54 -50.99
N ALA A 301 -2.20 -13.99 -51.38
CA ALA A 301 -2.94 -13.01 -50.57
C ALA A 301 -3.40 -13.64 -49.23
N ARG A 302 -3.93 -14.88 -49.28
CA ARG A 302 -4.35 -15.61 -48.07
C ARG A 302 -3.19 -15.89 -47.10
N VAL A 303 -2.05 -16.32 -47.60
CA VAL A 303 -0.88 -16.57 -46.77
C VAL A 303 -0.33 -15.27 -46.15
N ARG A 304 -0.32 -14.17 -46.91
CA ARG A 304 0.03 -12.84 -46.37
C ARG A 304 -0.91 -12.43 -45.26
N ALA A 305 -2.20 -12.49 -45.46
CA ALA A 305 -3.19 -12.13 -44.45
C ALA A 305 -3.05 -12.92 -43.16
N ILE A 306 -2.70 -14.21 -43.25
CA ILE A 306 -2.46 -15.06 -42.06
C ILE A 306 -1.19 -14.60 -41.32
N THR A 307 -0.06 -14.36 -42.05
CA THR A 307 1.18 -13.94 -41.40
C THR A 307 1.11 -12.52 -40.85
N GLU A 308 0.35 -11.63 -41.46
CA GLU A 308 0.09 -10.26 -40.97
C GLU A 308 -0.75 -10.29 -39.70
N ARG A 309 -1.78 -11.13 -39.62
CA ARG A 309 -2.54 -11.35 -38.38
C ARG A 309 -1.68 -11.91 -37.26
N GLU A 310 -0.80 -12.88 -37.56
CA GLU A 310 0.12 -13.46 -36.59
C GLU A 310 1.07 -12.39 -36.00
N VAL A 311 1.59 -11.49 -36.84
CA VAL A 311 2.44 -10.36 -36.40
C VAL A 311 1.63 -9.39 -35.51
N GLU A 312 0.43 -9.01 -35.92
CA GLU A 312 -0.45 -8.11 -35.16
C GLU A 312 -0.81 -8.68 -33.79
N GLU A 313 -1.13 -9.99 -33.72
CA GLU A 313 -1.39 -10.67 -32.47
C GLU A 313 -0.18 -10.67 -31.53
N GLN A 314 1.04 -10.86 -32.07
CA GLN A 314 2.26 -10.80 -31.26
C GLN A 314 2.58 -9.37 -30.81
N HIS A 315 2.24 -8.34 -31.61
CA HIS A 315 2.34 -6.94 -31.17
C HIS A 315 1.42 -6.67 -29.97
N GLY A 316 0.19 -7.14 -30.01
CA GLY A 316 -0.74 -7.06 -28.87
C GLY A 316 -0.18 -7.71 -27.61
N ARG A 317 0.38 -8.92 -27.71
CA ARG A 317 1.00 -9.61 -26.57
C ARG A 317 2.20 -8.86 -25.99
N VAL A 318 3.03 -8.26 -26.84
CA VAL A 318 4.16 -7.43 -26.36
C VAL A 318 3.64 -6.18 -25.64
N ALA A 319 2.61 -5.51 -26.18
CA ALA A 319 2.01 -4.34 -25.55
C ALA A 319 1.42 -4.69 -24.17
N ASP A 320 0.72 -5.81 -24.05
CA ASP A 320 0.15 -6.27 -22.77
C ASP A 320 1.22 -6.64 -21.74
N ALA A 321 2.25 -7.38 -22.16
CA ALA A 321 3.36 -7.75 -21.29
C ALA A 321 4.16 -6.52 -20.83
N ARG A 322 4.37 -5.55 -21.74
CA ARG A 322 5.03 -4.29 -21.41
C ARG A 322 4.23 -3.46 -20.42
N ARG A 323 2.92 -3.36 -20.59
CA ARG A 323 2.02 -2.67 -19.67
C ARG A 323 2.13 -3.25 -18.27
N ARG A 324 2.15 -4.58 -18.11
CA ARG A 324 2.32 -5.24 -16.80
C ARG A 324 3.65 -4.89 -16.12
N VAL A 325 4.74 -4.75 -16.86
CA VAL A 325 6.03 -4.30 -16.30
C VAL A 325 5.96 -2.82 -15.90
N GLU A 326 5.46 -1.95 -16.79
CA GLU A 326 5.38 -0.50 -16.55
C GLU A 326 4.44 -0.15 -15.38
N GLU A 327 3.31 -0.86 -15.23
CA GLU A 327 2.38 -0.68 -14.11
C GLU A 327 2.99 -1.04 -12.76
N ARG A 328 3.98 -1.94 -12.75
CA ARG A 328 4.72 -2.32 -11.54
C ARG A 328 5.85 -1.35 -11.19
N GLU A 329 6.49 -0.73 -12.19
CA GLU A 329 7.60 0.20 -12.02
C GLU A 329 7.17 1.63 -11.70
N ARG A 330 5.98 2.05 -12.17
CA ARG A 330 5.50 3.42 -11.98
C ARG A 330 4.50 3.51 -10.84
N PRO A 331 4.84 4.15 -9.70
CA PRO A 331 3.81 4.75 -8.88
C PRO A 331 3.09 5.81 -9.74
N ARG A 332 1.80 5.66 -9.97
CA ARG A 332 1.00 6.71 -10.61
C ARG A 332 0.92 7.89 -9.65
N PHE A 333 1.76 8.89 -9.88
CA PHE A 333 1.52 10.23 -9.37
C PHE A 333 0.72 10.97 -10.45
N ASP A 334 -0.59 11.03 -10.32
CA ASP A 334 -1.36 12.09 -10.94
C ASP A 334 -1.07 13.36 -10.13
N VAL A 335 -0.03 14.07 -10.52
CA VAL A 335 0.16 15.45 -10.10
C VAL A 335 -0.97 16.20 -10.78
N ALA A 336 -2.00 16.58 -10.02
CA ALA A 336 -2.97 17.55 -10.48
C ALA A 336 -2.16 18.71 -11.04
N SER A 337 -2.39 19.06 -12.31
CA SER A 337 -1.70 20.19 -12.93
C SER A 337 -2.01 21.40 -12.04
N ALA A 338 -1.03 21.81 -11.24
CA ALA A 338 -1.07 23.12 -10.63
C ALA A 338 -1.26 24.07 -11.82
N GLY A 339 -2.39 24.80 -11.87
CA GLY A 339 -2.69 25.73 -12.95
C GLY A 339 -1.68 26.87 -13.03
N LEU A 340 -0.44 26.53 -13.28
CA LEU A 340 0.66 27.48 -13.45
C LEU A 340 0.56 28.03 -14.87
N PRO A 341 0.62 29.36 -15.04
CA PRO A 341 0.64 29.97 -16.36
C PRO A 341 1.80 29.43 -17.18
N ALA A 342 1.53 29.13 -18.46
CA ALA A 342 2.55 28.66 -19.40
C ALA A 342 3.75 29.63 -19.42
N GLY A 343 4.97 29.11 -19.20
CA GLY A 343 6.20 29.90 -19.27
C GLY A 343 6.91 30.16 -17.92
N ARG A 344 6.44 29.59 -16.81
CA ARG A 344 7.14 29.71 -15.53
C ARG A 344 8.01 28.47 -15.27
N THR A 345 9.34 28.65 -15.30
CA THR A 345 10.30 27.62 -14.90
C THR A 345 10.18 27.41 -13.39
N VAL A 346 9.81 26.21 -12.95
CA VAL A 346 9.63 25.85 -11.53
C VAL A 346 10.89 25.21 -10.94
N LEU A 347 11.72 24.61 -11.79
CA LEU A 347 13.01 24.01 -11.42
C LEU A 347 13.97 24.05 -12.59
N GLU A 348 15.17 24.59 -12.39
CA GLU A 348 16.33 24.39 -13.25
C GLU A 348 17.28 23.45 -12.51
N LEU A 349 17.56 22.30 -13.10
CA LEU A 349 18.59 21.36 -12.59
C LEU A 349 19.83 21.56 -13.46
N ASP A 350 20.92 22.00 -12.84
CA ASP A 350 22.28 22.01 -13.41
C ASP A 350 22.85 20.59 -13.47
#